data_8c1b98f27153bdb28ad13af049f7067a
#
_entry.id   8c1b98f27153bdb28ad13af049f7067a
#
_cell.length_a   1.000
_cell.length_b   1.000
_cell.length_c   1.000
_cell.angle_alpha   90.00
_cell.angle_beta   90.00
_cell.angle_gamma   90.00
#
_symmetry.space_group_name_H-M   'P 1'
#
loop_
_entity.id
_entity.type
_entity.pdbx_description
1 polymer ?
#
loop_
_entity_poly.entity_id
_entity_poly.type
_entity_poly.pdbx_seq_one_letter_code
_entity_poly.pdbx_strand_id
1 'polypeptide(L)' 'MRITLINPNTSRAMTAKIAAAAREVAGPDVEIVAVCPENGPAAIESHYDEAHAAVAVAELIRADSDAGGSDGYVIACF' A
#
# COMPACT_ATOMS: atom_id res chain seq x y z
N MET A 1 4.65 3.46 -16.59
CA MET A 1 3.55 3.64 -15.62
C MET A 1 3.98 3.15 -14.25
N ARG A 2 3.73 3.92 -13.25
CA ARG A 2 4.03 3.56 -11.86
C ARG A 2 2.74 3.42 -11.07
N ILE A 3 2.56 2.25 -10.45
CA ILE A 3 1.41 1.96 -9.58
C ILE A 3 1.92 1.67 -8.17
N THR A 4 1.37 2.37 -7.21
CA THR A 4 1.70 2.15 -5.80
C THR A 4 0.59 1.35 -5.14
N LEU A 5 0.97 0.20 -4.58
CA LEU A 5 0.08 -0.66 -3.81
C LEU A 5 0.27 -0.36 -2.34
N ILE A 6 -0.82 -0.14 -1.63
CA ILE A 6 -0.77 0.19 -0.21
C ILE A 6 -1.45 -0.92 0.59
N ASN A 7 -0.66 -1.61 1.41
CA ASN A 7 -1.19 -2.52 2.41
C ASN A 7 -1.50 -1.69 3.65
N PRO A 8 -2.76 -1.62 4.12
CA PRO A 8 -3.11 -0.75 5.25
C PRO A 8 -2.62 -1.24 6.62
N ASN A 9 -2.21 -2.51 6.74
CA ASN A 9 -1.62 -3.00 7.99
C ASN A 9 -0.10 -2.87 7.97
N THR A 10 0.55 -3.17 9.09
CA THR A 10 2.01 -3.01 9.23
C THR A 10 2.82 -4.24 8.83
N SER A 11 2.20 -5.26 8.27
CA SER A 11 2.90 -6.50 7.90
C SER A 11 3.76 -6.32 6.67
N ARG A 12 5.06 -6.25 6.86
CA ARG A 12 6.03 -6.18 5.76
C ARG A 12 6.05 -7.45 4.93
N ALA A 13 5.84 -8.60 5.57
CA ALA A 13 5.78 -9.89 4.87
C ALA A 13 4.60 -9.95 3.92
N MET A 14 3.42 -9.48 4.35
CA MET A 14 2.25 -9.41 3.49
C MET A 14 2.44 -8.41 2.36
N THR A 15 3.03 -7.25 2.66
CA THR A 15 3.35 -6.24 1.64
C THR A 15 4.25 -6.82 0.55
N ALA A 16 5.26 -7.60 0.93
CA ALA A 16 6.14 -8.26 -0.04
C ALA A 16 5.40 -9.27 -0.91
N LYS A 17 4.47 -10.03 -0.34
CA LYS A 17 3.64 -10.98 -1.10
C LYS A 17 2.72 -10.27 -2.09
N ILE A 18 2.11 -9.17 -1.68
CA ILE A 18 1.27 -8.33 -2.54
C ILE A 18 2.10 -7.82 -3.72
N ALA A 19 3.29 -7.30 -3.45
CA ALA A 19 4.18 -6.79 -4.48
C ALA A 19 4.57 -7.88 -5.49
N ALA A 20 4.94 -9.07 -5.00
CA ALA A 20 5.32 -10.19 -5.86
C ALA A 20 4.17 -10.62 -6.77
N ALA A 21 2.97 -10.75 -6.22
CA ALA A 21 1.79 -11.14 -7.00
C ALA A 21 1.46 -10.10 -8.07
N ALA A 22 1.53 -8.82 -7.74
CA ALA A 22 1.25 -7.75 -8.69
C ALA A 22 2.28 -7.72 -9.83
N ARG A 23 3.55 -7.91 -9.51
CA ARG A 23 4.61 -7.92 -10.52
C ARG A 23 4.48 -9.08 -11.51
N GLU A 24 3.93 -10.20 -11.09
CA GLU A 24 3.71 -11.34 -11.99
C GLU A 24 2.73 -11.02 -13.11
N VAL A 25 1.76 -10.14 -12.87
CA VAL A 25 0.71 -9.84 -13.85
C VAL A 25 0.86 -8.47 -14.51
N ALA A 26 1.67 -7.58 -13.96
CA ALA A 26 1.74 -6.20 -14.41
C ALA A 26 2.46 -6.00 -15.75
N GLY A 27 3.37 -6.89 -16.10
CA GLY A 27 4.18 -6.75 -17.29
C GLY A 27 5.34 -5.76 -17.12
N PRO A 28 6.23 -5.68 -18.12
CA PRO A 28 7.51 -4.96 -17.99
C PRO A 28 7.38 -3.44 -18.01
N ASP A 29 6.27 -2.90 -18.52
CA ASP A 29 6.10 -1.45 -18.66
C ASP A 29 5.48 -0.80 -17.41
N VAL A 30 5.16 -1.61 -16.40
CA VAL A 30 4.52 -1.13 -15.15
C VAL A 30 5.47 -1.32 -13.99
N GLU A 31 5.84 -0.22 -13.38
CA GLU A 31 6.61 -0.25 -12.12
C GLU A 31 5.63 -0.43 -10.96
N ILE A 32 5.84 -1.47 -10.16
CA ILE A 32 5.05 -1.73 -8.96
C ILE A 32 5.85 -1.34 -7.73
N VAL A 33 5.30 -0.45 -6.93
CA VAL A 33 5.85 -0.07 -5.63
C VAL A 33 4.84 -0.48 -4.57
N ALA A 34 5.28 -1.21 -3.56
CA ALA A 34 4.40 -1.63 -2.48
C ALA A 34 4.86 -1.04 -1.15
N VAL A 35 3.94 -0.45 -0.43
CA VAL A 35 4.23 0.22 0.84
C VAL A 35 3.21 -0.20 1.90
N CYS A 36 3.60 -0.05 3.16
CA CYS A 36 2.70 -0.21 4.30
C CYS A 36 3.10 0.78 5.40
N PRO A 37 2.19 1.07 6.35
CA PRO A 37 2.53 1.92 7.48
C PRO A 37 3.61 1.29 8.36
N GLU A 38 4.45 2.12 8.96
CA GLU A 38 5.43 1.67 9.96
C GLU A 38 4.78 1.42 11.32
N ASN A 39 3.72 2.17 11.63
CA ASN A 39 3.00 2.12 12.89
C ASN A 39 1.52 1.89 12.64
N GLY A 40 0.89 1.16 13.53
CA GLY A 40 -0.52 0.84 13.44
C GLY A 40 -0.79 -0.65 13.64
N PRO A 41 -2.01 -1.10 13.35
CA PRO A 41 -2.35 -2.51 13.57
C PRO A 41 -1.64 -3.43 12.58
N ALA A 42 -1.16 -4.57 13.11
CA ALA A 42 -0.59 -5.64 12.28
C ALA A 42 -1.68 -6.37 11.48
N ALA A 43 -2.90 -6.33 11.97
CA ALA A 43 -4.08 -6.84 11.28
C ALA A 43 -5.26 -5.91 11.58
N ILE A 44 -6.09 -5.68 10.58
CA ILE A 44 -7.26 -4.80 10.74
C ILE A 44 -8.45 -5.68 11.09
N GLU A 45 -8.89 -5.59 12.35
CA GLU A 45 -9.91 -6.50 12.90
C GLU A 45 -11.11 -5.77 13.49
N SER A 46 -11.13 -4.43 13.48
CA SER A 46 -12.21 -3.63 14.06
C SER A 46 -12.35 -2.31 13.33
N HIS A 47 -13.45 -1.60 13.60
CA HIS A 47 -13.65 -0.25 13.06
C HIS A 47 -12.61 0.73 13.60
N TYR A 48 -12.13 0.51 14.81
CA TYR A 48 -11.05 1.31 15.39
C TYR A 48 -9.76 1.14 14.58
N ASP A 49 -9.42 -0.11 14.24
CA ASP A 49 -8.26 -0.40 13.40
C ASP A 49 -8.42 0.21 12.00
N GLU A 50 -9.63 0.14 11.43
CA GLU A 50 -9.92 0.72 10.12
C GLU A 50 -9.70 2.24 10.13
N ALA A 51 -10.14 2.93 11.19
CA ALA A 51 -9.97 4.37 11.30
C ALA A 51 -8.49 4.77 11.36
N HIS A 52 -7.69 4.04 12.14
CA HIS A 52 -6.26 4.26 12.20
C HIS A 52 -5.58 3.97 10.85
N ALA A 53 -5.96 2.88 10.21
CA ALA A 53 -5.41 2.49 8.92
C ALA A 53 -5.74 3.53 7.84
N ALA A 54 -6.94 4.10 7.86
CA ALA A 54 -7.35 5.11 6.89
C ALA A 54 -6.45 6.35 6.94
N VAL A 55 -6.11 6.81 8.14
CA VAL A 55 -5.20 7.95 8.31
C VAL A 55 -3.82 7.60 7.78
N ALA A 56 -3.30 6.44 8.13
CA ALA A 56 -1.97 5.99 7.68
C ALA A 56 -1.91 5.86 6.16
N VAL A 57 -2.93 5.30 5.54
CA VAL A 57 -3.03 5.20 4.07
C VAL A 57 -3.02 6.59 3.43
N ALA A 58 -3.81 7.51 3.95
CA ALA A 58 -3.85 8.88 3.45
C ALA A 58 -2.49 9.57 3.53
N GLU A 59 -1.77 9.37 4.62
CA GLU A 59 -0.42 9.92 4.80
C GLU A 59 0.58 9.33 3.80
N LEU A 60 0.51 8.03 3.54
CA LEU A 60 1.37 7.38 2.55
C LEU A 60 1.11 7.92 1.14
N ILE A 61 -0.14 8.11 0.77
CA ILE A 61 -0.50 8.67 -0.54
C ILE A 61 0.01 10.10 -0.66
N ARG A 62 -0.18 10.91 0.39
CA ARG A 62 0.30 12.29 0.40
C ARG A 62 1.82 12.35 0.24
N ALA A 63 2.54 11.52 0.98
CA ALA A 63 4.01 11.49 0.89
C ALA A 63 4.49 11.07 -0.50
N ASP A 64 3.86 10.07 -1.11
CA ASP A 64 4.20 9.67 -2.47
C ASP A 64 3.87 10.77 -3.48
N SER A 65 2.71 11.39 -3.35
CA SER A 65 2.29 12.49 -4.22
C SER A 65 3.27 13.66 -4.15
N ASP A 66 3.71 14.02 -2.95
CA ASP A 66 4.68 15.12 -2.73
C ASP A 66 6.06 14.78 -3.30
N ALA A 67 6.40 13.50 -3.38
CA ALA A 67 7.68 13.01 -3.90
C ALA A 67 7.68 12.78 -5.42
N GLY A 68 6.63 13.14 -6.13
CA GLY A 68 6.53 12.99 -7.58
C GLY A 68 5.30 12.23 -8.04
N GLY A 69 4.66 11.50 -7.16
CA GLY A 69 3.41 10.80 -7.41
C GLY A 69 3.54 9.49 -8.18
N SER A 70 2.44 8.77 -8.20
CA SER A 70 2.26 7.55 -8.99
C SER A 70 1.12 7.78 -9.99
N ASP A 71 1.06 6.97 -11.04
CA ASP A 71 -0.04 7.06 -12.01
C ASP A 71 -1.35 6.54 -11.42
N GLY A 72 -1.26 5.65 -10.43
CA GLY A 72 -2.43 5.16 -9.71
C GLY A 72 -2.05 4.55 -8.37
N TYR A 73 -3.05 4.40 -7.51
CA TYR A 73 -2.91 3.80 -6.19
C TYR A 73 -3.93 2.68 -6.04
N VAL A 74 -3.51 1.57 -5.45
CA VAL A 74 -4.39 0.46 -5.11
C VAL A 74 -4.26 0.19 -3.62
N ILE A 75 -5.38 0.22 -2.92
CA ILE A 75 -5.40 -0.14 -1.51
C ILE A 75 -5.68 -1.64 -1.43
N ALA A 76 -4.67 -2.40 -1.07
CA ALA A 76 -4.73 -3.84 -1.05
C ALA A 76 -5.20 -4.34 0.32
N CYS A 77 -6.49 -4.24 0.55
CA CYS A 77 -7.15 -4.69 1.77
C CYS A 77 -8.17 -5.77 1.41
N PHE A 78 -7.94 -6.96 1.88
CA PHE A 78 -8.79 -8.11 1.56
C PHE A 78 -9.44 -8.71 2.80
#